data_a3193cd097f87ca0de21991d98cb7dbf
#
_entry.id   a3193cd097f87ca0de21991d98cb7dbf
#
_cell.length_a   1.000
_cell.length_b   1.000
_cell.length_c   1.000
_cell.angle_alpha   90.00
_cell.angle_beta   90.00
_cell.angle_gamma   90.00
#
_symmetry.space_group_name_H-M   'P 1'
#
loop_
_entity.id
_entity.type
_entity.pdbx_description
1 polymer ?
#
loop_
_entity_poly.entity_id
_entity_poly.type
_entity_poly.pdbx_seq_one_letter_code
_entity_poly.pdbx_strand_id
1 'polypeptide(L)'
;MNPRLLIPLFCMLLLTTFFSCVDTAPTKEVQHIDSLNSRAYMYRYRDLDSSCKAASQAYKEVSMYSQGKAEASNNLAFCAFMRMDFDTAERLHKGVYDLTKNELELLIADIGLMKIYQRTAMNKEFYDYRNSAIRRMKRIDEENNLFVDRHESARLDYAFTEFFIVSAVYYYYLQQRTEAMASLNEIQLNEDLATDTNQILYFHYIKGSAGLCEGKTPDERKLEEFDELYTTWKMASEQGYLYFEGNGLQGLTNLMASQESYELFLNRRSHALTRFGIPVDSLLPLRLGQMALERFRKYNDLYQIAGAYVSIGKYLNAHGRYTEALDTLAKALDCVNQHHMSYYHSVADTLDKLQVFVPNKDVAYTEVTWLGKEKVKTVPEWISRIREQLSVSYACLGMKPASDYNRNVYLDILRYTRQDKELESRYLSLEQESRQLNVVLFFVIIGLILVTAMFWLFNKRSKVRNRIHIARLRQTLDVCQKITASIPVDVTDESEIVYAISESIQPDMEQLFGATEIRIGIRNEETGDIEFNEECESEQTDEPKSIGEVGIGSVFNLYVPDKTESIGILKLFTRHRLNKDEQALVKVITPYIAWALDNGMTFISLGDERNKLEKQRNVYEQHIA
;
A
#
# COMPACT_ATOMS: atom_id res chain seq x y z
N MET A 1 3.27 17.41 66.55
CA MET A 1 3.13 16.67 65.27
C MET A 1 4.46 16.70 64.54
N ASN A 2 4.97 15.52 64.26
CA ASN A 2 6.33 15.33 63.78
C ASN A 2 6.43 15.75 62.31
N PRO A 3 7.27 16.75 61.94
CA PRO A 3 7.32 17.27 60.56
C PRO A 3 7.73 16.23 59.50
N ARG A 4 8.29 15.09 59.92
CA ARG A 4 8.63 13.95 59.03
C ARG A 4 7.45 13.13 58.55
N LEU A 5 6.25 13.32 59.10
CA LEU A 5 4.99 12.66 58.67
C LEU A 5 4.15 13.55 57.72
N LEU A 6 4.43 14.87 57.68
CA LEU A 6 3.72 15.81 56.82
C LEU A 6 4.18 15.74 55.35
N ILE A 7 5.44 15.40 55.11
CA ILE A 7 5.98 15.32 53.74
C ILE A 7 5.38 14.14 52.97
N PRO A 8 5.31 12.89 53.48
CA PRO A 8 4.65 11.80 52.72
C PRO A 8 3.13 12.01 52.59
N LEU A 9 2.46 12.66 53.59
CA LEU A 9 1.03 12.98 53.46
C LEU A 9 0.78 14.05 52.39
N PHE A 10 1.65 15.05 52.29
CA PHE A 10 1.58 16.07 51.24
C PHE A 10 1.94 15.53 49.84
N CYS A 11 2.90 14.62 49.75
CA CYS A 11 3.20 13.88 48.51
C CYS A 11 2.06 12.93 48.13
N MET A 12 1.40 12.29 49.09
CA MET A 12 0.24 11.43 48.83
C MET A 12 -0.97 12.26 48.40
N LEU A 13 -1.18 13.46 48.96
CA LEU A 13 -2.22 14.41 48.53
C LEU A 13 -1.93 15.00 47.15
N LEU A 14 -0.66 15.31 46.84
CA LEU A 14 -0.23 15.74 45.52
C LEU A 14 -0.35 14.60 44.47
N LEU A 15 -0.05 13.35 44.84
CA LEU A 15 -0.25 12.19 43.99
C LEU A 15 -1.74 11.93 43.69
N THR A 16 -2.63 12.18 44.67
CA THR A 16 -4.08 12.03 44.44
C THR A 16 -4.68 13.17 43.63
N THR A 17 -4.03 14.35 43.57
CA THR A 17 -4.46 15.46 42.66
C THR A 17 -3.94 15.31 41.25
N PHE A 18 -2.93 14.45 41.01
CA PHE A 18 -2.49 14.07 39.65
C PHE A 18 -3.24 12.85 39.08
N PHE A 19 -4.00 12.14 39.92
CA PHE A 19 -4.91 11.12 39.44
C PHE A 19 -6.27 11.76 39.14
N SER A 20 -6.56 11.86 37.85
CA SER A 20 -7.90 12.00 37.31
C SER A 20 -8.51 13.39 37.29
N CYS A 21 -8.20 14.12 36.24
CA CYS A 21 -9.30 14.59 35.40
C CYS A 21 -9.31 13.69 34.15
N VAL A 22 -9.70 12.46 34.26
CA VAL A 22 -10.46 11.81 33.21
C VAL A 22 -11.83 12.47 33.30
N ASP A 23 -12.09 13.46 32.45
CA ASP A 23 -13.42 14.04 32.27
C ASP A 23 -14.33 12.91 31.76
N THR A 24 -14.92 12.13 32.66
CA THR A 24 -15.94 11.15 32.30
C THR A 24 -17.22 11.95 32.04
N ALA A 25 -17.50 12.18 30.78
CA ALA A 25 -18.76 12.79 30.37
C ALA A 25 -19.96 12.02 30.94
N PRO A 26 -21.06 12.70 31.32
CA PRO A 26 -22.24 12.02 31.80
C PRO A 26 -22.76 10.99 30.79
N THR A 27 -23.07 9.78 31.22
CA THR A 27 -23.54 8.69 30.34
C THR A 27 -24.69 9.11 29.40
N LYS A 28 -25.58 9.99 29.87
CA LYS A 28 -26.67 10.53 29.05
C LYS A 28 -26.16 11.42 27.91
N GLU A 29 -25.13 12.23 28.16
CA GLU A 29 -24.52 13.06 27.12
C GLU A 29 -23.87 12.17 26.06
N VAL A 30 -23.08 11.15 26.49
CA VAL A 30 -22.44 10.19 25.60
C VAL A 30 -23.47 9.52 24.70
N GLN A 31 -24.51 8.90 25.27
CA GLN A 31 -25.56 8.22 24.49
C GLN A 31 -26.28 9.15 23.53
N HIS A 32 -26.55 10.39 23.94
CA HIS A 32 -27.22 11.36 23.08
C HIS A 32 -26.33 11.78 21.91
N ILE A 33 -25.08 12.14 22.15
CA ILE A 33 -24.13 12.58 21.13
C ILE A 33 -23.79 11.43 20.17
N ASP A 34 -23.58 10.21 20.66
CA ASP A 34 -23.34 9.03 19.81
C ASP A 34 -24.56 8.72 18.93
N SER A 35 -25.79 8.91 19.45
CA SER A 35 -27.01 8.78 18.64
C SER A 35 -27.07 9.81 17.51
N LEU A 36 -26.67 11.06 17.76
CA LEU A 36 -26.61 12.11 16.72
C LEU A 36 -25.52 11.81 15.70
N ASN A 37 -24.35 11.39 16.15
CA ASN A 37 -23.24 11.02 15.28
C ASN A 37 -23.56 9.79 14.41
N SER A 38 -24.17 8.76 14.98
CA SER A 38 -24.67 7.59 14.25
C SER A 38 -25.70 7.98 13.19
N ARG A 39 -26.61 8.91 13.51
CA ARG A 39 -27.54 9.48 12.53
C ARG A 39 -26.84 10.21 11.41
N ALA A 40 -25.83 11.03 11.73
CA ALA A 40 -25.04 11.72 10.73
C ALA A 40 -24.38 10.72 9.76
N TYR A 41 -23.79 9.65 10.31
CA TYR A 41 -23.20 8.58 9.53
C TYR A 41 -24.21 7.85 8.64
N MET A 42 -25.38 7.50 9.18
CA MET A 42 -26.43 6.77 8.46
C MET A 42 -26.99 7.57 7.26
N TYR A 43 -27.03 8.90 7.37
CA TYR A 43 -27.53 9.77 6.31
C TYR A 43 -26.50 10.18 5.27
N ARG A 44 -25.19 9.91 5.46
CA ARG A 44 -24.08 10.38 4.62
C ARG A 44 -24.34 10.30 3.12
N TYR A 45 -24.83 9.17 2.64
CA TYR A 45 -25.03 8.90 1.22
C TYR A 45 -26.51 8.82 0.82
N ARG A 46 -27.42 9.09 1.78
CA ARG A 46 -28.87 9.12 1.58
C ARG A 46 -29.38 10.55 1.43
N ASP A 47 -29.04 11.39 2.39
CA ASP A 47 -29.46 12.78 2.49
C ASP A 47 -28.35 13.59 3.18
N LEU A 48 -27.55 14.28 2.39
CA LEU A 48 -26.39 15.01 2.89
C LEU A 48 -26.77 16.15 3.83
N ASP A 49 -27.91 16.81 3.60
CA ASP A 49 -28.37 17.91 4.44
C ASP A 49 -28.81 17.40 5.83
N SER A 50 -29.50 16.28 5.90
CA SER A 50 -29.83 15.60 7.16
C SER A 50 -28.59 15.12 7.90
N SER A 51 -27.57 14.58 7.18
CA SER A 51 -26.29 14.20 7.76
C SER A 51 -25.59 15.42 8.39
N CYS A 52 -25.48 16.52 7.64
CA CYS A 52 -24.86 17.75 8.10
C CYS A 52 -25.58 18.36 9.30
N LYS A 53 -26.92 18.34 9.30
CA LYS A 53 -27.73 18.83 10.41
C LYS A 53 -27.52 18.05 11.69
N ALA A 54 -27.50 16.71 11.61
CA ALA A 54 -27.24 15.83 12.75
C ALA A 54 -25.82 16.03 13.30
N ALA A 55 -24.80 16.10 12.44
CA ALA A 55 -23.42 16.35 12.83
C ALA A 55 -23.25 17.75 13.47
N SER A 56 -23.89 18.78 12.91
CA SER A 56 -23.88 20.14 13.49
C SER A 56 -24.54 20.20 14.86
N GLN A 57 -25.60 19.44 15.04
CA GLN A 57 -26.30 19.34 16.32
C GLN A 57 -25.39 18.66 17.34
N ALA A 58 -24.78 17.50 17.01
CA ALA A 58 -23.84 16.83 17.87
C ALA A 58 -22.67 17.74 18.29
N TYR A 59 -22.06 18.43 17.31
CA TYR A 59 -20.92 19.33 17.57
C TYR A 59 -21.27 20.49 18.52
N LYS A 60 -22.49 21.02 18.42
CA LYS A 60 -22.95 22.14 19.26
C LYS A 60 -23.39 21.73 20.66
N GLU A 61 -23.99 20.54 20.80
CA GLU A 61 -24.61 20.10 22.06
C GLU A 61 -23.59 19.38 22.97
N VAL A 62 -22.45 18.95 22.44
CA VAL A 62 -21.41 18.32 23.27
C VAL A 62 -20.75 19.34 24.18
N SER A 63 -20.63 18.99 25.49
CA SER A 63 -20.01 19.84 26.50
C SER A 63 -18.71 19.25 27.06
N MET A 64 -18.74 17.97 27.48
CA MET A 64 -17.61 17.29 28.13
C MET A 64 -17.10 16.07 27.35
N TYR A 65 -17.86 15.57 26.40
CA TYR A 65 -17.52 14.38 25.61
C TYR A 65 -16.64 14.73 24.41
N SER A 66 -15.32 14.90 24.64
CA SER A 66 -14.33 15.32 23.63
C SER A 66 -14.26 14.37 22.42
N GLN A 67 -14.35 13.06 22.64
CA GLN A 67 -14.37 12.07 21.56
C GLN A 67 -15.61 12.22 20.66
N GLY A 68 -16.81 12.36 21.24
CA GLY A 68 -18.03 12.60 20.48
C GLY A 68 -18.00 13.92 19.70
N LYS A 69 -17.29 14.95 20.21
CA LYS A 69 -17.04 16.20 19.49
C LYS A 69 -16.11 16.01 18.30
N ALA A 70 -15.07 15.22 18.47
CA ALA A 70 -14.13 14.87 17.41
C ALA A 70 -14.84 14.09 16.29
N GLU A 71 -15.67 13.12 16.66
CA GLU A 71 -16.53 12.39 15.71
C GLU A 71 -17.48 13.34 14.95
N ALA A 72 -18.14 14.24 15.66
CA ALA A 72 -19.03 15.24 15.02
C ALA A 72 -18.26 16.16 14.05
N SER A 73 -17.00 16.54 14.39
CA SER A 73 -16.13 17.29 13.49
C SER A 73 -15.77 16.50 12.24
N ASN A 74 -15.42 15.21 12.38
CA ASN A 74 -15.18 14.31 11.26
C ASN A 74 -16.41 14.13 10.37
N ASN A 75 -17.62 14.03 10.96
CA ASN A 75 -18.88 13.97 10.21
C ASN A 75 -19.18 15.28 9.46
N LEU A 76 -18.92 16.43 10.07
CA LEU A 76 -19.05 17.73 9.39
C LEU A 76 -18.04 17.90 8.26
N ALA A 77 -16.80 17.46 8.49
CA ALA A 77 -15.76 17.46 7.47
C ALA A 77 -16.14 16.58 6.28
N PHE A 78 -16.74 15.41 6.53
CA PHE A 78 -17.29 14.57 5.47
C PHE A 78 -18.37 15.32 4.67
N CYS A 79 -19.30 16.02 5.32
CA CYS A 79 -20.33 16.79 4.62
C CYS A 79 -19.73 17.91 3.75
N ALA A 80 -18.71 18.60 4.25
CA ALA A 80 -17.99 19.62 3.49
C ALA A 80 -17.25 19.00 2.29
N PHE A 81 -16.59 17.86 2.51
CA PHE A 81 -15.93 17.11 1.44
C PHE A 81 -16.89 16.69 0.33
N MET A 82 -18.07 16.17 0.68
CA MET A 82 -19.09 15.76 -0.31
C MET A 82 -19.64 16.95 -1.11
N ARG A 83 -19.59 18.15 -0.55
CA ARG A 83 -19.91 19.42 -1.26
C ARG A 83 -18.71 19.99 -2.01
N MET A 84 -17.57 19.31 -1.99
CA MET A 84 -16.29 19.77 -2.55
C MET A 84 -15.82 21.12 -1.94
N ASP A 85 -16.27 21.44 -0.73
CA ASP A 85 -15.73 22.52 0.10
C ASP A 85 -14.49 22.00 0.84
N PHE A 86 -13.41 21.86 0.10
CA PHE A 86 -12.19 21.23 0.60
C PHE A 86 -11.51 22.05 1.70
N ASP A 87 -11.63 23.38 1.68
CA ASP A 87 -11.03 24.23 2.71
C ASP A 87 -11.71 24.06 4.07
N THR A 88 -13.04 23.99 4.07
CA THR A 88 -13.79 23.70 5.30
C THR A 88 -13.55 22.26 5.76
N ALA A 89 -13.55 21.28 4.85
CA ALA A 89 -13.29 19.89 5.18
C ALA A 89 -11.90 19.69 5.80
N GLU A 90 -10.86 20.28 5.18
CA GLU A 90 -9.50 20.22 5.68
C GLU A 90 -9.37 20.86 7.08
N ARG A 91 -9.92 22.04 7.26
CA ARG A 91 -9.89 22.74 8.55
C ARG A 91 -10.58 21.95 9.66
N LEU A 92 -11.71 21.30 9.36
CA LEU A 92 -12.44 20.48 10.32
C LEU A 92 -11.69 19.21 10.68
N HIS A 93 -11.12 18.48 9.71
CA HIS A 93 -10.29 17.30 9.99
C HIS A 93 -9.03 17.66 10.77
N LYS A 94 -8.33 18.75 10.40
CA LYS A 94 -7.18 19.23 11.15
C LYS A 94 -7.55 19.65 12.58
N GLY A 95 -8.71 20.24 12.77
CA GLY A 95 -9.23 20.60 14.09
C GLY A 95 -9.46 19.41 15.03
N VAL A 96 -9.63 18.19 14.53
CA VAL A 96 -9.78 16.97 15.35
C VAL A 96 -8.55 16.72 16.23
N TYR A 97 -7.35 17.08 15.76
CA TYR A 97 -6.10 16.91 16.52
C TYR A 97 -6.06 17.74 17.82
N ASP A 98 -6.80 18.85 17.84
CA ASP A 98 -6.91 19.71 19.02
C ASP A 98 -8.03 19.26 19.96
N LEU A 99 -9.03 18.50 19.44
CA LEU A 99 -10.19 18.08 20.20
C LEU A 99 -9.99 16.81 21.01
N THR A 100 -9.18 15.87 20.53
CA THR A 100 -9.04 14.54 21.15
C THR A 100 -7.65 13.95 21.01
N LYS A 101 -7.35 12.95 21.86
CA LYS A 101 -6.19 12.04 21.73
C LYS A 101 -6.62 10.63 21.32
N ASN A 102 -7.90 10.40 21.06
CA ASN A 102 -8.40 9.11 20.62
C ASN A 102 -7.83 8.76 19.24
N GLU A 103 -7.06 7.69 19.16
CA GLU A 103 -6.36 7.28 17.95
C GLU A 103 -7.32 6.92 16.80
N LEU A 104 -8.53 6.43 17.10
CA LEU A 104 -9.53 6.09 16.09
C LEU A 104 -10.07 7.35 15.39
N GLU A 105 -10.46 8.39 16.16
CA GLU A 105 -10.94 9.64 15.56
C GLU A 105 -9.85 10.39 14.81
N LEU A 106 -8.60 10.30 15.29
CA LEU A 106 -7.43 10.83 14.59
C LEU A 106 -7.13 10.05 13.31
N LEU A 107 -7.32 8.73 13.30
CA LEU A 107 -7.21 7.90 12.09
C LEU A 107 -8.26 8.31 11.04
N ILE A 108 -9.50 8.51 11.47
CA ILE A 108 -10.59 8.94 10.57
C ILE A 108 -10.30 10.33 10.00
N ALA A 109 -9.73 11.24 10.80
CA ALA A 109 -9.29 12.55 10.32
C ALA A 109 -8.16 12.44 9.28
N ASP A 110 -7.15 11.59 9.52
CA ASP A 110 -6.08 11.32 8.56
C ASP A 110 -6.65 10.81 7.22
N ILE A 111 -7.58 9.84 7.26
CA ILE A 111 -8.22 9.28 6.06
C ILE A 111 -9.04 10.36 5.33
N GLY A 112 -9.75 11.21 6.07
CA GLY A 112 -10.47 12.35 5.49
C GLY A 112 -9.55 13.33 4.76
N LEU A 113 -8.39 13.62 5.33
CA LEU A 113 -7.35 14.44 4.70
C LEU A 113 -6.75 13.75 3.47
N MET A 114 -6.50 12.43 3.52
CA MET A 114 -6.11 11.65 2.33
C MET A 114 -7.12 11.81 1.19
N LYS A 115 -8.42 11.73 1.47
CA LYS A 115 -9.49 11.92 0.45
C LYS A 115 -9.43 13.30 -0.19
N ILE A 116 -9.23 14.36 0.60
CA ILE A 116 -9.12 15.73 0.11
C ILE A 116 -7.91 15.85 -0.82
N TYR A 117 -6.74 15.41 -0.37
CA TYR A 117 -5.51 15.55 -1.13
C TYR A 117 -5.48 14.66 -2.38
N GLN A 118 -6.11 13.50 -2.34
CA GLN A 118 -6.32 12.67 -3.53
C GLN A 118 -7.19 13.40 -4.58
N ARG A 119 -8.29 14.05 -4.17
CA ARG A 119 -9.19 14.77 -5.07
C ARG A 119 -8.56 16.03 -5.65
N THR A 120 -7.71 16.69 -4.90
CA THR A 120 -7.01 17.93 -5.31
C THR A 120 -5.67 17.66 -5.99
N ALA A 121 -5.28 16.39 -6.17
CA ALA A 121 -4.02 15.95 -6.76
C ALA A 121 -2.77 16.46 -6.00
N MET A 122 -2.85 16.54 -4.67
CA MET A 122 -1.75 16.91 -3.77
C MET A 122 -1.11 15.66 -3.17
N ASN A 123 -0.22 15.01 -3.92
CA ASN A 123 0.27 13.67 -3.55
C ASN A 123 1.19 13.66 -2.35
N LYS A 124 2.03 14.68 -2.17
CA LYS A 124 2.92 14.74 -1.02
C LYS A 124 2.11 14.70 0.28
N GLU A 125 1.09 15.56 0.37
CA GLU A 125 0.20 15.63 1.52
C GLU A 125 -0.60 14.33 1.69
N PHE A 126 -1.04 13.72 0.59
CA PHE A 126 -1.68 12.40 0.64
C PHE A 126 -0.76 11.36 1.31
N TYR A 127 0.51 11.27 0.91
CA TYR A 127 1.47 10.32 1.50
C TYR A 127 1.77 10.60 2.95
N ASP A 128 1.90 11.86 3.33
CA ASP A 128 2.16 12.25 4.71
C ASP A 128 1.04 11.75 5.63
N TYR A 129 -0.23 11.95 5.24
CA TYR A 129 -1.38 11.48 6.02
C TYR A 129 -1.61 9.97 5.90
N ARG A 130 -1.33 9.35 4.75
CA ARG A 130 -1.35 7.90 4.62
C ARG A 130 -0.35 7.23 5.57
N ASN A 131 0.85 7.75 5.65
CA ASN A 131 1.86 7.25 6.59
C ASN A 131 1.45 7.49 8.06
N SER A 132 0.78 8.60 8.35
CA SER A 132 0.19 8.85 9.66
C SER A 132 -0.89 7.83 9.98
N ALA A 133 -1.83 7.60 9.08
CA ALA A 133 -2.90 6.62 9.23
C ALA A 133 -2.35 5.20 9.47
N ILE A 134 -1.34 4.75 8.72
CA ILE A 134 -0.70 3.44 8.91
C ILE A 134 -0.09 3.32 10.32
N ARG A 135 0.59 4.37 10.82
CA ARG A 135 1.14 4.35 12.18
C ARG A 135 0.06 4.26 13.24
N ARG A 136 -1.11 4.93 13.02
CA ARG A 136 -2.25 4.86 13.94
C ARG A 136 -2.90 3.48 13.92
N MET A 137 -3.12 2.91 12.73
CA MET A 137 -3.66 1.56 12.58
C MET A 137 -2.81 0.53 13.34
N LYS A 138 -1.48 0.62 13.24
CA LYS A 138 -0.57 -0.25 14.01
C LYS A 138 -0.71 -0.07 15.51
N ARG A 139 -0.82 1.18 16.01
CA ARG A 139 -1.02 1.44 17.43
C ARG A 139 -2.35 0.88 17.94
N ILE A 140 -3.41 1.07 17.17
CA ILE A 140 -4.74 0.53 17.48
C ILE A 140 -4.69 -0.99 17.53
N ASP A 141 -3.99 -1.65 16.61
CA ASP A 141 -3.84 -3.11 16.56
C ASP A 141 -3.00 -3.63 17.75
N GLU A 142 -1.93 -2.94 18.12
CA GLU A 142 -1.10 -3.27 19.28
C GLU A 142 -1.84 -3.09 20.62
N GLU A 143 -2.78 -2.15 20.70
CA GLU A 143 -3.60 -1.85 21.89
C GLU A 143 -4.88 -2.71 21.99
N ASN A 144 -4.98 -3.80 21.28
CA ASN A 144 -6.09 -4.69 20.92
C ASN A 144 -7.13 -5.07 22.00
N ASN A 145 -7.09 -4.51 23.20
CA ASN A 145 -8.04 -4.79 24.29
C ASN A 145 -8.94 -3.61 24.69
N LEU A 146 -8.91 -2.49 23.95
CA LEU A 146 -9.52 -1.23 24.37
C LEU A 146 -10.90 -0.93 23.77
N PHE A 147 -11.30 -1.62 22.68
CA PHE A 147 -12.58 -1.35 22.02
C PHE A 147 -13.67 -2.27 22.61
N VAL A 148 -14.22 -1.87 23.73
CA VAL A 148 -15.28 -2.61 24.44
C VAL A 148 -16.67 -2.20 23.98
N ASP A 149 -16.80 -1.02 23.34
CA ASP A 149 -18.07 -0.49 22.92
C ASP A 149 -18.38 -0.82 21.45
N ARG A 150 -19.63 -1.24 21.20
CA ARG A 150 -20.13 -1.57 19.85
C ARG A 150 -20.06 -0.37 18.89
N HIS A 151 -20.21 0.85 19.38
CA HIS A 151 -20.10 2.05 18.57
C HIS A 151 -18.66 2.27 18.05
N GLU A 152 -17.67 2.15 18.93
CA GLU A 152 -16.26 2.25 18.57
C GLU A 152 -15.83 1.13 17.64
N SER A 153 -16.29 -0.11 17.85
CA SER A 153 -16.00 -1.24 16.96
C SER A 153 -16.50 -0.98 15.53
N ALA A 154 -17.75 -0.54 15.38
CA ALA A 154 -18.30 -0.21 14.05
C ALA A 154 -17.53 0.94 13.36
N ARG A 155 -17.06 1.92 14.14
CA ARG A 155 -16.24 3.01 13.61
C ARG A 155 -14.83 2.55 13.22
N LEU A 156 -14.29 1.56 13.92
CA LEU A 156 -13.01 0.95 13.58
C LEU A 156 -13.10 0.22 12.24
N ASP A 157 -14.13 -0.61 12.06
CA ASP A 157 -14.38 -1.33 10.81
C ASP A 157 -14.56 -0.34 9.65
N TYR A 158 -15.32 0.74 9.87
CA TYR A 158 -15.43 1.84 8.92
C TYR A 158 -14.07 2.45 8.58
N ALA A 159 -13.24 2.79 9.57
CA ALA A 159 -11.97 3.47 9.33
C ALA A 159 -10.99 2.60 8.53
N PHE A 160 -10.88 1.31 8.87
CA PHE A 160 -10.01 0.38 8.15
C PHE A 160 -10.48 0.18 6.70
N THR A 161 -11.76 -0.07 6.51
CA THR A 161 -12.33 -0.23 5.16
C THR A 161 -12.15 1.03 4.32
N GLU A 162 -12.48 2.20 4.87
CA GLU A 162 -12.33 3.48 4.17
C GLU A 162 -10.86 3.76 3.79
N PHE A 163 -9.90 3.42 4.66
CA PHE A 163 -8.48 3.55 4.37
C PHE A 163 -8.07 2.74 3.14
N PHE A 164 -8.50 1.48 3.06
CA PHE A 164 -8.17 0.61 1.92
C PHE A 164 -8.87 1.05 0.64
N ILE A 165 -10.14 1.47 0.71
CA ILE A 165 -10.86 2.01 -0.46
C ILE A 165 -10.18 3.28 -0.97
N VAL A 166 -9.85 4.24 -0.10
CA VAL A 166 -9.18 5.49 -0.48
C VAL A 166 -7.80 5.22 -1.08
N SER A 167 -7.05 4.27 -0.52
CA SER A 167 -5.77 3.84 -1.07
C SER A 167 -5.94 3.21 -2.47
N ALA A 168 -6.94 2.35 -2.66
CA ALA A 168 -7.24 1.74 -3.95
C ALA A 168 -7.60 2.78 -5.01
N VAL A 169 -8.42 3.77 -4.65
CA VAL A 169 -8.78 4.89 -5.54
C VAL A 169 -7.53 5.68 -5.94
N TYR A 170 -6.65 5.97 -4.99
CA TYR A 170 -5.40 6.68 -5.26
C TYR A 170 -4.51 5.92 -6.23
N TYR A 171 -4.26 4.63 -5.98
CA TYR A 171 -3.47 3.79 -6.87
C TYR A 171 -4.10 3.63 -8.26
N TYR A 172 -5.43 3.58 -8.34
CA TYR A 172 -6.14 3.60 -9.63
C TYR A 172 -5.83 4.86 -10.44
N TYR A 173 -5.86 6.05 -9.81
CA TYR A 173 -5.51 7.30 -10.49
C TYR A 173 -4.05 7.35 -10.94
N LEU A 174 -3.15 6.72 -10.23
CA LEU A 174 -1.76 6.55 -10.64
C LEU A 174 -1.57 5.47 -11.72
N GLN A 175 -2.66 4.80 -12.14
CA GLN A 175 -2.65 3.66 -13.07
C GLN A 175 -1.87 2.43 -12.54
N GLN A 176 -1.72 2.32 -11.23
CA GLN A 176 -1.14 1.18 -10.53
C GLN A 176 -2.25 0.19 -10.16
N ARG A 177 -2.71 -0.55 -11.17
CA ARG A 177 -3.85 -1.47 -11.03
C ARG A 177 -3.61 -2.57 -10.00
N THR A 178 -2.40 -3.12 -9.97
CA THR A 178 -2.03 -4.21 -9.06
C THR A 178 -2.14 -3.77 -7.60
N GLU A 179 -1.62 -2.60 -7.28
CA GLU A 179 -1.65 -2.00 -5.94
C GLU A 179 -3.08 -1.60 -5.54
N ALA A 180 -3.86 -1.10 -6.52
CA ALA A 180 -5.27 -0.80 -6.29
C ALA A 180 -6.08 -2.06 -5.95
N MET A 181 -5.89 -3.14 -6.71
CA MET A 181 -6.54 -4.43 -6.44
C MET A 181 -6.07 -5.03 -5.11
N ALA A 182 -4.76 -4.99 -4.82
CA ALA A 182 -4.23 -5.46 -3.55
C ALA A 182 -4.87 -4.72 -2.36
N SER A 183 -5.02 -3.39 -2.46
CA SER A 183 -5.70 -2.60 -1.41
C SER A 183 -7.16 -3.00 -1.22
N LEU A 184 -7.92 -3.27 -2.29
CA LEU A 184 -9.30 -3.74 -2.15
C LEU A 184 -9.39 -5.16 -1.58
N ASN A 185 -8.43 -6.03 -1.89
CA ASN A 185 -8.41 -7.41 -1.41
C ASN A 185 -8.09 -7.52 0.09
N GLU A 186 -7.52 -6.47 0.71
CA GLU A 186 -7.41 -6.38 2.18
C GLU A 186 -8.77 -6.25 2.87
N ILE A 187 -9.80 -5.81 2.12
CA ILE A 187 -11.16 -5.67 2.64
C ILE A 187 -11.84 -7.03 2.58
N GLN A 188 -11.96 -7.67 3.74
CA GLN A 188 -12.77 -8.87 3.86
C GLN A 188 -14.22 -8.44 4.14
N LEU A 189 -15.13 -8.79 3.23
CA LEU A 189 -16.57 -8.69 3.47
C LEU A 189 -16.98 -9.77 4.48
N ASN A 190 -16.45 -9.67 5.70
CA ASN A 190 -16.75 -10.55 6.81
C ASN A 190 -18.13 -10.20 7.43
N GLU A 191 -18.54 -10.97 8.43
CA GLU A 191 -19.84 -10.77 9.10
C GLU A 191 -19.96 -9.36 9.73
N ASP A 192 -18.87 -8.76 10.19
CA ASP A 192 -18.87 -7.44 10.85
C ASP A 192 -19.10 -6.31 9.83
N LEU A 193 -18.49 -6.40 8.64
CA LEU A 193 -18.72 -5.46 7.54
C LEU A 193 -20.08 -5.67 6.86
N ALA A 194 -20.65 -6.86 6.90
CA ALA A 194 -21.94 -7.17 6.32
C ALA A 194 -23.09 -6.28 6.85
N THR A 195 -22.88 -5.59 7.98
CA THR A 195 -23.84 -4.66 8.57
C THR A 195 -23.66 -3.20 8.12
N ASP A 196 -22.48 -2.82 7.57
CA ASP A 196 -22.21 -1.46 7.10
C ASP A 196 -22.49 -1.27 5.61
N THR A 197 -23.74 -0.99 5.30
CA THR A 197 -24.18 -0.78 3.91
C THR A 197 -23.44 0.38 3.22
N ASN A 198 -22.99 1.42 3.94
CA ASN A 198 -22.23 2.53 3.34
C ASN A 198 -20.92 2.01 2.74
N GLN A 199 -20.20 1.16 3.49
CA GLN A 199 -18.91 0.63 3.07
C GLN A 199 -19.05 -0.45 1.99
N ILE A 200 -20.08 -1.30 2.10
CA ILE A 200 -20.39 -2.32 1.07
C ILE A 200 -20.68 -1.63 -0.27
N LEU A 201 -21.54 -0.61 -0.27
CA LEU A 201 -21.88 0.15 -1.49
C LEU A 201 -20.64 0.86 -2.06
N TYR A 202 -19.80 1.42 -1.19
CA TYR A 202 -18.59 2.12 -1.63
C TYR A 202 -17.59 1.12 -2.24
N PHE A 203 -17.41 -0.05 -1.63
CA PHE A 203 -16.57 -1.12 -2.17
C PHE A 203 -17.01 -1.55 -3.57
N HIS A 204 -18.29 -1.96 -3.72
CA HIS A 204 -18.83 -2.39 -5.02
C HIS A 204 -18.74 -1.28 -6.08
N TYR A 205 -19.05 -0.05 -5.69
CA TYR A 205 -18.95 1.10 -6.60
C TYR A 205 -17.51 1.32 -7.09
N ILE A 206 -16.52 1.33 -6.20
CA ILE A 206 -15.13 1.52 -6.61
C ILE A 206 -14.63 0.35 -7.44
N LYS A 207 -14.92 -0.87 -7.03
CA LYS A 207 -14.52 -2.07 -7.79
C LYS A 207 -15.05 -2.03 -9.23
N GLY A 208 -16.32 -1.70 -9.40
CA GLY A 208 -16.94 -1.60 -10.73
C GLY A 208 -16.50 -0.36 -11.51
N SER A 209 -16.50 0.84 -10.91
CA SER A 209 -16.22 2.10 -11.63
C SER A 209 -14.75 2.28 -12.00
N ALA A 210 -13.84 1.71 -11.23
CA ALA A 210 -12.41 1.70 -11.51
C ALA A 210 -11.96 0.46 -12.32
N GLY A 211 -12.86 -0.46 -12.63
CA GLY A 211 -12.56 -1.68 -13.37
C GLY A 211 -11.57 -2.59 -12.64
N LEU A 212 -11.61 -2.61 -11.30
CA LEU A 212 -10.72 -3.44 -10.47
C LEU A 212 -11.26 -4.87 -10.33
N CYS A 213 -11.60 -5.46 -11.47
CA CYS A 213 -12.18 -6.79 -11.61
C CYS A 213 -11.14 -7.81 -12.08
N GLU A 214 -11.35 -9.10 -11.77
CA GLU A 214 -10.34 -10.15 -11.98
C GLU A 214 -10.50 -10.88 -13.32
N GLY A 215 -11.54 -10.62 -14.10
CA GLY A 215 -11.84 -11.28 -15.36
C GLY A 215 -10.63 -11.39 -16.29
N LYS A 216 -10.43 -12.58 -16.86
CA LYS A 216 -9.26 -12.91 -17.68
C LYS A 216 -9.30 -12.24 -19.04
N THR A 217 -10.50 -12.13 -19.62
CA THR A 217 -10.72 -11.48 -20.91
C THR A 217 -11.29 -10.06 -20.74
N PRO A 218 -11.15 -9.18 -21.74
CA PRO A 218 -11.78 -7.86 -21.70
C PRO A 218 -13.29 -7.92 -21.49
N ASP A 219 -13.97 -8.88 -22.11
CA ASP A 219 -15.43 -9.06 -21.99
C ASP A 219 -15.81 -9.55 -20.60
N GLU A 220 -15.08 -10.51 -20.02
CA GLU A 220 -15.29 -10.96 -18.64
C GLU A 220 -15.14 -9.79 -17.66
N ARG A 221 -14.10 -8.96 -17.80
CA ARG A 221 -13.93 -7.77 -16.97
C ARG A 221 -15.09 -6.80 -17.08
N LYS A 222 -15.54 -6.50 -18.31
CA LYS A 222 -16.72 -5.64 -18.52
C LYS A 222 -17.98 -6.22 -17.89
N LEU A 223 -18.16 -7.54 -17.93
CA LEU A 223 -19.31 -8.20 -17.30
C LEU A 223 -19.25 -8.14 -15.77
N GLU A 224 -18.06 -8.30 -15.17
CA GLU A 224 -17.87 -8.13 -13.74
C GLU A 224 -18.07 -6.65 -13.32
N GLU A 225 -17.53 -5.70 -14.07
CA GLU A 225 -17.76 -4.25 -13.85
C GLU A 225 -19.26 -3.93 -13.87
N PHE A 226 -19.98 -4.51 -14.82
CA PHE A 226 -21.44 -4.38 -14.87
C PHE A 226 -22.11 -4.96 -13.62
N ASP A 227 -21.74 -6.16 -13.21
CA ASP A 227 -22.34 -6.83 -12.06
C ASP A 227 -22.09 -6.06 -10.76
N GLU A 228 -20.89 -5.48 -10.57
CA GLU A 228 -20.55 -4.64 -9.42
C GLU A 228 -21.36 -3.33 -9.41
N LEU A 229 -21.44 -2.63 -10.55
CA LEU A 229 -22.21 -1.39 -10.68
C LEU A 229 -23.72 -1.64 -10.56
N TYR A 230 -24.21 -2.76 -11.11
CA TYR A 230 -25.60 -3.17 -10.98
C TYR A 230 -25.95 -3.50 -9.51
N THR A 231 -25.06 -4.18 -8.81
CA THR A 231 -25.20 -4.48 -7.38
C THR A 231 -25.26 -3.18 -6.57
N THR A 232 -24.35 -2.23 -6.86
CA THR A 232 -24.36 -0.88 -6.25
C THR A 232 -25.70 -0.19 -6.46
N TRP A 233 -26.19 -0.09 -7.70
CA TRP A 233 -27.45 0.53 -8.02
C TRP A 233 -28.62 -0.15 -7.31
N LYS A 234 -28.72 -1.48 -7.39
CA LYS A 234 -29.82 -2.26 -6.83
C LYS A 234 -29.92 -2.07 -5.31
N MET A 235 -28.82 -2.32 -4.60
CA MET A 235 -28.79 -2.17 -3.14
C MET A 235 -29.07 -0.72 -2.71
N ALA A 236 -28.49 0.26 -3.41
CA ALA A 236 -28.69 1.66 -3.12
C ALA A 236 -30.14 2.09 -3.35
N SER A 237 -30.76 1.64 -4.43
CA SER A 237 -32.16 1.93 -4.76
C SER A 237 -33.14 1.31 -3.74
N GLU A 238 -32.90 0.06 -3.34
CA GLU A 238 -33.73 -0.66 -2.35
C GLU A 238 -33.66 0.00 -0.95
N GLN A 239 -32.53 0.64 -0.61
CA GLN A 239 -32.29 1.19 0.73
C GLN A 239 -32.24 2.73 0.79
N GLY A 240 -32.48 3.43 -0.34
CA GLY A 240 -32.59 4.86 -0.42
C GLY A 240 -31.25 5.63 -0.35
N TYR A 241 -30.17 5.04 -0.85
CA TYR A 241 -28.84 5.68 -0.93
C TYR A 241 -28.67 6.49 -2.22
N LEU A 242 -29.20 7.71 -2.26
CA LEU A 242 -29.25 8.54 -3.47
C LEU A 242 -27.88 8.72 -4.16
N TYR A 243 -26.81 8.89 -3.37
CA TYR A 243 -25.47 9.07 -3.90
C TYR A 243 -24.99 7.82 -4.67
N PHE A 244 -25.09 6.64 -4.08
CA PHE A 244 -24.65 5.39 -4.72
C PHE A 244 -25.62 4.91 -5.80
N GLU A 245 -26.91 5.20 -5.66
CA GLU A 245 -27.89 4.95 -6.73
C GLU A 245 -27.52 5.75 -7.99
N GLY A 246 -27.21 7.06 -7.83
CA GLY A 246 -26.74 7.91 -8.92
C GLY A 246 -25.42 7.42 -9.53
N ASN A 247 -24.45 7.08 -8.70
CA ASN A 247 -23.13 6.62 -9.15
C ASN A 247 -23.20 5.27 -9.87
N GLY A 248 -24.00 4.32 -9.39
CA GLY A 248 -24.24 3.05 -10.07
C GLY A 248 -24.84 3.24 -11.47
N LEU A 249 -25.90 4.07 -11.56
CA LEU A 249 -26.52 4.42 -12.84
C LEU A 249 -25.57 5.14 -13.79
N GLN A 250 -24.78 6.08 -13.28
CA GLN A 250 -23.78 6.80 -14.07
C GLN A 250 -22.68 5.87 -14.58
N GLY A 251 -22.17 4.98 -13.72
CA GLY A 251 -21.18 3.97 -14.10
C GLY A 251 -21.70 3.05 -15.19
N LEU A 252 -22.93 2.55 -15.05
CA LEU A 252 -23.61 1.74 -16.07
C LEU A 252 -23.82 2.51 -17.39
N THR A 253 -24.19 3.80 -17.32
CA THR A 253 -24.28 4.67 -18.52
C THR A 253 -22.95 4.73 -19.26
N ASN A 254 -21.84 4.94 -18.54
CA ASN A 254 -20.51 5.01 -19.11
C ASN A 254 -20.06 3.68 -19.72
N LEU A 255 -20.37 2.58 -19.06
CA LEU A 255 -19.99 1.23 -19.46
C LEU A 255 -20.75 0.81 -20.74
N MET A 256 -22.00 1.22 -20.87
CA MET A 256 -22.89 0.93 -22.01
C MET A 256 -22.88 2.02 -23.08
N ALA A 257 -21.98 3.01 -23.02
CA ALA A 257 -21.99 4.14 -23.94
C ALA A 257 -21.70 3.75 -25.40
N SER A 258 -20.89 2.71 -25.66
CA SER A 258 -20.62 2.21 -27.01
C SER A 258 -21.61 1.10 -27.39
N GLN A 259 -21.93 1.04 -28.69
CA GLN A 259 -22.84 0.01 -29.23
C GLN A 259 -22.32 -1.41 -28.92
N GLU A 260 -21.04 -1.66 -29.14
CA GLU A 260 -20.41 -2.97 -28.88
C GLU A 260 -20.58 -3.41 -27.41
N SER A 261 -20.31 -2.52 -26.46
CA SER A 261 -20.48 -2.82 -25.04
C SER A 261 -21.94 -3.04 -24.68
N TYR A 262 -22.86 -2.22 -25.23
CA TYR A 262 -24.27 -2.38 -25.00
C TYR A 262 -24.80 -3.74 -25.49
N GLU A 263 -24.39 -4.18 -26.67
CA GLU A 263 -24.74 -5.50 -27.25
C GLU A 263 -24.21 -6.65 -26.38
N LEU A 264 -23.00 -6.53 -25.84
CA LEU A 264 -22.45 -7.52 -24.90
C LEU A 264 -23.39 -7.71 -23.69
N PHE A 265 -23.84 -6.62 -23.07
CA PHE A 265 -24.73 -6.68 -21.90
C PHE A 265 -26.15 -7.12 -22.28
N LEU A 266 -26.66 -6.71 -23.44
CA LEU A 266 -27.94 -7.16 -23.95
C LEU A 266 -27.97 -8.68 -24.10
N ASN A 267 -26.88 -9.26 -24.60
CA ASN A 267 -26.76 -10.70 -24.79
C ASN A 267 -26.49 -11.49 -23.51
N ARG A 268 -25.73 -10.92 -22.56
CA ARG A 268 -25.22 -11.64 -21.40
C ARG A 268 -25.91 -11.26 -20.07
N ARG A 269 -26.58 -10.10 -20.00
CA ARG A 269 -27.20 -9.53 -18.80
C ARG A 269 -28.64 -9.03 -19.05
N SER A 270 -29.32 -9.54 -20.06
CA SER A 270 -30.69 -9.11 -20.45
C SER A 270 -31.67 -9.07 -19.28
N HIS A 271 -31.66 -10.09 -18.42
CA HIS A 271 -32.54 -10.15 -17.25
C HIS A 271 -32.23 -9.02 -16.23
N ALA A 272 -30.97 -8.64 -16.05
CA ALA A 272 -30.61 -7.51 -15.17
C ALA A 272 -31.09 -6.19 -15.78
N LEU A 273 -30.97 -6.03 -17.10
CA LEU A 273 -31.42 -4.83 -17.82
C LEU A 273 -32.93 -4.61 -17.69
N THR A 274 -33.75 -5.65 -17.70
CA THR A 274 -35.21 -5.52 -17.53
C THR A 274 -35.60 -5.06 -16.12
N ARG A 275 -34.75 -5.26 -15.12
CA ARG A 275 -35.02 -4.84 -13.74
C ARG A 275 -34.95 -3.34 -13.49
N PHE A 276 -34.41 -2.55 -14.43
CA PHE A 276 -34.48 -1.10 -14.33
C PHE A 276 -35.91 -0.54 -14.47
N GLY A 277 -36.86 -1.34 -14.91
CA GLY A 277 -38.26 -0.93 -15.05
C GLY A 277 -38.52 0.05 -16.20
N ILE A 278 -37.57 0.21 -17.11
CA ILE A 278 -37.65 1.08 -18.29
C ILE A 278 -37.39 0.25 -19.56
N PRO A 279 -37.83 0.72 -20.76
CA PRO A 279 -37.63 -0.02 -22.01
C PRO A 279 -36.17 -0.33 -22.26
N VAL A 280 -35.89 -1.59 -22.65
CA VAL A 280 -34.55 -2.06 -23.03
C VAL A 280 -34.39 -1.91 -24.54
N ASP A 281 -34.00 -0.72 -24.95
CA ASP A 281 -33.71 -0.34 -26.33
C ASP A 281 -32.40 0.46 -26.40
N SER A 282 -32.00 0.91 -27.58
CA SER A 282 -30.75 1.66 -27.78
C SER A 282 -30.64 2.94 -26.93
N LEU A 283 -31.76 3.48 -26.41
CA LEU A 283 -31.78 4.65 -25.55
C LEU A 283 -31.66 4.31 -24.06
N LEU A 284 -31.58 3.03 -23.69
CA LEU A 284 -31.47 2.62 -22.28
C LEU A 284 -30.30 3.34 -21.57
N PRO A 285 -29.06 3.38 -22.09
CA PRO A 285 -27.95 4.07 -21.41
C PRO A 285 -28.22 5.56 -21.17
N LEU A 286 -28.85 6.22 -22.16
CA LEU A 286 -29.23 7.63 -22.01
C LEU A 286 -30.24 7.85 -20.89
N ARG A 287 -31.26 6.99 -20.80
CA ARG A 287 -32.27 7.06 -19.72
C ARG A 287 -31.65 6.79 -18.35
N LEU A 288 -30.71 5.84 -18.24
CA LEU A 288 -29.96 5.61 -17.00
C LEU A 288 -29.15 6.85 -16.57
N GLY A 289 -28.49 7.52 -17.53
CA GLY A 289 -27.80 8.77 -17.27
C GLY A 289 -28.74 9.90 -16.80
N GLN A 290 -29.94 9.98 -17.36
CA GLN A 290 -30.98 10.92 -16.90
C GLN A 290 -31.49 10.59 -15.49
N MET A 291 -31.69 9.31 -15.18
CA MET A 291 -32.03 8.88 -13.82
C MET A 291 -30.90 9.22 -12.82
N ALA A 292 -29.64 9.00 -13.19
CA ALA A 292 -28.50 9.39 -12.37
C ALA A 292 -28.52 10.89 -12.06
N LEU A 293 -28.75 11.72 -13.09
CA LEU A 293 -28.87 13.17 -12.96
C LEU A 293 -29.95 13.58 -11.97
N GLU A 294 -31.12 12.91 -11.99
CA GLU A 294 -32.20 13.17 -11.03
C GLU A 294 -31.80 12.82 -9.59
N ARG A 295 -31.08 11.71 -9.39
CA ARG A 295 -30.60 11.31 -8.06
C ARG A 295 -29.59 12.31 -7.51
N PHE A 296 -28.62 12.75 -8.32
CA PHE A 296 -27.64 13.75 -7.90
C PHE A 296 -28.25 15.12 -7.64
N ARG A 297 -29.29 15.52 -8.38
CA ARG A 297 -30.05 16.75 -8.08
C ARG A 297 -30.76 16.67 -6.71
N LYS A 298 -31.34 15.50 -6.38
CA LYS A 298 -31.94 15.27 -5.06
C LYS A 298 -30.91 15.24 -3.94
N TYR A 299 -29.72 14.70 -4.22
CA TYR A 299 -28.61 14.66 -3.27
C TYR A 299 -27.88 16.02 -3.17
N ASN A 300 -28.09 16.92 -4.14
CA ASN A 300 -27.55 18.29 -4.21
C ASN A 300 -26.02 18.37 -4.31
N ASP A 301 -25.43 17.59 -5.22
CA ASP A 301 -23.99 17.55 -5.50
C ASP A 301 -23.71 18.05 -6.93
N LEU A 302 -23.19 19.28 -7.05
CA LEU A 302 -22.94 19.93 -8.33
C LEU A 302 -21.89 19.20 -9.20
N TYR A 303 -20.86 18.61 -8.58
CA TYR A 303 -19.85 17.86 -9.33
C TYR A 303 -20.38 16.52 -9.84
N GLN A 304 -21.22 15.82 -9.07
CA GLN A 304 -21.87 14.60 -9.55
C GLN A 304 -22.90 14.90 -10.64
N ILE A 305 -23.60 16.04 -10.53
CA ILE A 305 -24.48 16.54 -11.59
C ILE A 305 -23.67 16.80 -12.88
N ALA A 306 -22.51 17.46 -12.77
CA ALA A 306 -21.60 17.65 -13.90
C ALA A 306 -21.13 16.32 -14.47
N GLY A 307 -20.78 15.36 -13.62
CA GLY A 307 -20.38 14.01 -14.01
C GLY A 307 -21.47 13.25 -14.78
N ALA A 308 -22.73 13.35 -14.34
CA ALA A 308 -23.86 12.76 -15.05
C ALA A 308 -24.06 13.40 -16.44
N TYR A 309 -23.90 14.71 -16.55
CA TYR A 309 -23.92 15.39 -17.85
C TYR A 309 -22.78 14.93 -18.77
N VAL A 310 -21.56 14.70 -18.21
CA VAL A 310 -20.44 14.15 -18.99
C VAL A 310 -20.77 12.75 -19.51
N SER A 311 -21.37 11.89 -18.69
CA SER A 311 -21.75 10.53 -19.09
C SER A 311 -22.80 10.54 -20.20
N ILE A 312 -23.80 11.42 -20.10
CA ILE A 312 -24.79 11.64 -21.15
C ILE A 312 -24.12 12.20 -22.41
N GLY A 313 -23.23 13.18 -22.29
CA GLY A 313 -22.49 13.76 -23.41
C GLY A 313 -21.63 12.72 -24.15
N LYS A 314 -20.96 11.83 -23.39
CA LYS A 314 -20.21 10.70 -23.95
C LYS A 314 -21.09 9.75 -24.77
N TYR A 315 -22.26 9.39 -24.22
CA TYR A 315 -23.24 8.56 -24.94
C TYR A 315 -23.68 9.27 -26.25
N LEU A 316 -24.05 10.56 -26.17
CA LEU A 316 -24.49 11.35 -27.33
C LEU A 316 -23.40 11.45 -28.41
N ASN A 317 -22.13 11.65 -28.01
CA ASN A 317 -20.99 11.65 -28.92
C ASN A 317 -20.82 10.28 -29.61
N ALA A 318 -20.93 9.18 -28.86
CA ALA A 318 -20.80 7.83 -29.41
C ALA A 318 -21.92 7.49 -30.43
N HIS A 319 -23.06 8.18 -30.35
CA HIS A 319 -24.20 7.99 -31.23
C HIS A 319 -24.39 9.09 -32.29
N GLY A 320 -23.37 9.94 -32.53
CA GLY A 320 -23.40 10.97 -33.57
C GLY A 320 -24.27 12.19 -33.26
N ARG A 321 -24.81 12.33 -32.04
CA ARG A 321 -25.68 13.43 -31.60
C ARG A 321 -24.84 14.59 -31.04
N TYR A 322 -23.91 15.10 -31.83
CA TYR A 322 -22.85 16.01 -31.37
C TYR A 322 -23.37 17.36 -30.88
N THR A 323 -24.40 17.93 -31.51
CA THR A 323 -24.99 19.21 -31.06
C THR A 323 -25.63 19.10 -29.70
N GLU A 324 -26.36 18.01 -29.45
CA GLU A 324 -26.96 17.76 -28.15
C GLU A 324 -25.90 17.43 -27.07
N ALA A 325 -24.79 16.79 -27.50
CA ALA A 325 -23.64 16.58 -26.63
C ALA A 325 -23.03 17.92 -26.18
N LEU A 326 -22.83 18.88 -27.09
CA LEU A 326 -22.32 20.21 -26.76
C LEU A 326 -23.21 20.93 -25.74
N ASP A 327 -24.55 20.94 -25.96
CA ASP A 327 -25.49 21.57 -25.02
C ASP A 327 -25.45 20.90 -23.63
N THR A 328 -25.29 19.59 -23.61
CA THR A 328 -25.20 18.81 -22.37
C THR A 328 -23.88 19.07 -21.63
N LEU A 329 -22.77 19.11 -22.36
CA LEU A 329 -21.44 19.37 -21.79
C LEU A 329 -21.25 20.82 -21.35
N ALA A 330 -21.94 21.80 -22.02
CA ALA A 330 -22.01 23.17 -21.55
C ALA A 330 -22.66 23.25 -20.16
N LYS A 331 -23.76 22.51 -19.93
CA LYS A 331 -24.38 22.41 -18.60
C LYS A 331 -23.46 21.78 -17.55
N ALA A 332 -22.63 20.81 -17.94
CA ALA A 332 -21.61 20.25 -17.05
C ALA A 332 -20.61 21.34 -16.61
N LEU A 333 -20.15 22.15 -17.55
CA LEU A 333 -19.21 23.25 -17.28
C LEU A 333 -19.86 24.34 -16.42
N ASP A 334 -21.15 24.62 -16.63
CA ASP A 334 -21.90 25.57 -15.79
C ASP A 334 -22.02 25.09 -14.34
N CYS A 335 -22.18 23.79 -14.10
CA CYS A 335 -22.17 23.24 -12.73
C CYS A 335 -20.81 23.48 -12.05
N VAL A 336 -19.70 23.30 -12.75
CA VAL A 336 -18.36 23.58 -12.23
C VAL A 336 -18.19 25.07 -11.92
N ASN A 337 -18.64 25.95 -12.82
CA ASN A 337 -18.64 27.40 -12.59
C ASN A 337 -19.49 27.80 -11.38
N GLN A 338 -20.68 27.23 -11.25
CA GLN A 338 -21.59 27.51 -10.14
C GLN A 338 -20.97 27.08 -8.80
N HIS A 339 -20.36 25.89 -8.75
CA HIS A 339 -19.67 25.42 -7.56
C HIS A 339 -18.52 26.36 -7.19
N HIS A 340 -17.69 26.72 -8.16
CA HIS A 340 -16.57 27.62 -7.97
C HIS A 340 -17.00 28.98 -7.39
N MET A 341 -18.05 29.57 -7.95
CA MET A 341 -18.62 30.82 -7.44
C MET A 341 -19.17 30.67 -6.02
N SER A 342 -19.73 29.53 -5.65
CA SER A 342 -20.31 29.30 -4.32
C SER A 342 -19.26 29.20 -3.21
N TYR A 343 -18.13 28.56 -3.47
CA TYR A 343 -17.12 28.25 -2.44
C TYR A 343 -15.87 29.14 -2.50
N TYR A 344 -15.58 29.74 -3.65
CA TYR A 344 -14.37 30.56 -3.87
C TYR A 344 -14.69 32.01 -4.21
N HIS A 345 -15.83 32.50 -3.75
CA HIS A 345 -16.35 33.86 -4.03
C HIS A 345 -15.34 34.97 -3.65
N SER A 346 -14.67 34.84 -2.51
CA SER A 346 -13.69 35.85 -2.06
C SER A 346 -12.41 35.91 -2.92
N VAL A 347 -12.18 34.87 -3.72
CA VAL A 347 -11.07 34.78 -4.68
C VAL A 347 -11.57 34.97 -6.11
N ALA A 348 -12.88 34.87 -6.32
CA ALA A 348 -13.56 34.83 -7.62
C ALA A 348 -13.58 36.17 -8.36
N ASP A 349 -13.46 37.31 -7.68
CA ASP A 349 -13.41 38.63 -8.32
C ASP A 349 -12.27 38.78 -9.36
N THR A 350 -11.32 37.81 -9.36
CA THR A 350 -10.17 37.77 -10.24
C THR A 350 -10.18 36.56 -11.19
N LEU A 351 -11.19 35.68 -11.11
CA LEU A 351 -11.23 34.42 -11.85
C LEU A 351 -12.31 34.46 -12.95
N ASP A 352 -11.87 34.29 -14.19
CA ASP A 352 -12.77 34.14 -15.32
C ASP A 352 -13.57 32.83 -15.21
N LYS A 353 -14.83 32.88 -15.69
CA LYS A 353 -15.63 31.65 -15.82
C LYS A 353 -15.08 30.76 -16.92
N LEU A 354 -15.15 29.44 -16.68
CA LEU A 354 -14.84 28.45 -17.71
C LEU A 354 -15.86 28.56 -18.85
N GLN A 355 -15.37 28.72 -20.08
CA GLN A 355 -16.19 28.82 -21.29
C GLN A 355 -15.95 27.60 -22.18
N VAL A 356 -16.95 27.17 -22.93
CA VAL A 356 -16.84 26.02 -23.86
C VAL A 356 -15.79 26.23 -24.94
N PHE A 357 -15.58 27.50 -25.35
CA PHE A 357 -14.55 27.90 -26.32
C PHE A 357 -14.20 29.38 -26.14
N VAL A 358 -12.90 29.70 -26.18
CA VAL A 358 -12.39 31.07 -26.18
C VAL A 358 -11.52 31.25 -27.42
N PRO A 359 -11.91 32.09 -28.40
CA PRO A 359 -11.10 32.37 -29.56
C PRO A 359 -9.86 33.23 -29.21
N ASN A 360 -8.74 33.00 -29.84
CA ASN A 360 -7.52 33.84 -29.81
C ASN A 360 -6.95 34.11 -28.41
N LYS A 361 -6.65 33.05 -27.63
CA LYS A 361 -6.04 33.20 -26.32
C LYS A 361 -4.52 32.99 -26.39
N ASP A 362 -3.75 34.05 -26.18
CA ASP A 362 -2.29 34.01 -26.04
C ASP A 362 -1.84 33.80 -24.57
N VAL A 363 -2.78 33.58 -23.65
CA VAL A 363 -2.56 33.47 -22.20
C VAL A 363 -2.91 32.05 -21.72
N ALA A 364 -2.33 31.64 -20.62
CA ALA A 364 -2.63 30.36 -19.99
C ALA A 364 -4.15 30.17 -19.81
N TYR A 365 -4.62 28.95 -20.04
CA TYR A 365 -6.04 28.60 -19.91
C TYR A 365 -6.52 28.84 -18.48
N THR A 366 -7.78 29.29 -18.34
CA THR A 366 -8.38 29.60 -17.04
C THR A 366 -8.32 28.43 -16.07
N GLU A 367 -8.52 27.22 -16.55
CA GLU A 367 -8.43 25.97 -15.78
C GLU A 367 -7.05 25.77 -15.18
N VAL A 368 -5.99 25.97 -15.96
CA VAL A 368 -4.59 25.84 -15.49
C VAL A 368 -4.27 26.95 -14.49
N THR A 369 -4.82 28.13 -14.70
CA THR A 369 -4.69 29.23 -13.72
C THR A 369 -5.39 28.91 -12.40
N TRP A 370 -6.54 28.25 -12.42
CA TRP A 370 -7.23 27.81 -11.21
C TRP A 370 -6.41 26.77 -10.45
N LEU A 371 -5.87 25.77 -11.16
CA LEU A 371 -5.04 24.72 -10.57
C LEU A 371 -3.75 25.26 -9.92
N GLY A 372 -3.17 26.32 -10.51
CA GLY A 372 -1.94 26.94 -9.99
C GLY A 372 -2.13 27.85 -8.77
N LYS A 373 -3.37 28.08 -8.31
CA LYS A 373 -3.66 28.94 -7.14
C LYS A 373 -3.85 28.10 -5.89
N GLU A 374 -3.01 28.28 -4.88
CA GLU A 374 -3.04 27.54 -3.60
C GLU A 374 -4.41 27.62 -2.88
N LYS A 375 -5.14 28.73 -3.07
CA LYS A 375 -6.44 28.97 -2.42
C LYS A 375 -7.64 28.47 -3.20
N VAL A 376 -7.44 27.92 -4.39
CA VAL A 376 -8.54 27.41 -5.22
C VAL A 376 -8.37 25.90 -5.37
N LYS A 377 -9.18 25.16 -4.65
CA LYS A 377 -9.20 23.71 -4.75
C LYS A 377 -10.34 23.29 -5.68
N THR A 378 -10.00 22.70 -6.80
CA THR A 378 -10.94 22.18 -7.78
C THR A 378 -10.74 20.69 -7.99
N VAL A 379 -11.62 20.03 -8.73
CA VAL A 379 -11.49 18.61 -9.12
C VAL A 379 -11.03 18.54 -10.58
N PRO A 380 -9.71 18.45 -10.82
CA PRO A 380 -9.16 18.51 -12.18
C PRO A 380 -9.70 17.42 -13.11
N GLU A 381 -9.96 16.24 -12.54
CA GLU A 381 -10.47 15.09 -13.28
C GLU A 381 -11.80 15.39 -14.00
N TRP A 382 -12.78 15.98 -13.31
CA TRP A 382 -14.07 16.29 -13.93
C TRP A 382 -13.94 17.33 -15.02
N ILE A 383 -13.13 18.39 -14.80
CA ILE A 383 -12.89 19.41 -15.79
C ILE A 383 -12.22 18.79 -17.03
N SER A 384 -11.23 17.93 -16.84
CA SER A 384 -10.56 17.26 -17.96
C SER A 384 -11.51 16.39 -18.77
N ARG A 385 -12.38 15.62 -18.13
CA ARG A 385 -13.40 14.80 -18.81
C ARG A 385 -14.42 15.64 -19.60
N ILE A 386 -14.85 16.79 -19.08
CA ILE A 386 -15.70 17.72 -19.83
C ILE A 386 -14.97 18.19 -21.08
N ARG A 387 -13.69 18.62 -20.94
CA ARG A 387 -12.88 19.14 -22.04
C ARG A 387 -12.59 18.08 -23.11
N GLU A 388 -12.32 16.86 -22.70
CA GLU A 388 -12.18 15.72 -23.62
C GLU A 388 -13.42 15.55 -24.49
N GLN A 389 -14.61 15.47 -23.87
CA GLN A 389 -15.86 15.24 -24.59
C GLN A 389 -16.27 16.43 -25.48
N LEU A 390 -16.03 17.68 -25.04
CA LEU A 390 -16.21 18.87 -25.86
C LEU A 390 -15.30 18.85 -27.10
N SER A 391 -14.03 18.43 -26.94
CA SER A 391 -13.10 18.30 -28.06
C SER A 391 -13.62 17.32 -29.11
N VAL A 392 -14.14 16.15 -28.66
CA VAL A 392 -14.73 15.14 -29.56
C VAL A 392 -15.93 15.71 -30.30
N SER A 393 -16.88 16.35 -29.60
CA SER A 393 -18.08 16.94 -30.23
C SER A 393 -17.72 17.97 -31.29
N TYR A 394 -16.80 18.90 -30.99
CA TYR A 394 -16.35 19.92 -31.95
C TYR A 394 -15.57 19.34 -33.12
N ALA A 395 -14.75 18.31 -32.89
CA ALA A 395 -14.03 17.63 -33.99
C ALA A 395 -15.00 17.01 -35.00
N CYS A 396 -16.01 16.32 -34.52
CA CYS A 396 -17.00 15.64 -35.33
C CYS A 396 -17.93 16.64 -36.10
N LEU A 397 -18.10 17.86 -35.56
CA LEU A 397 -18.81 18.93 -36.23
C LEU A 397 -17.93 19.75 -37.19
N GLY A 398 -16.66 19.39 -37.37
CA GLY A 398 -15.70 20.09 -38.24
C GLY A 398 -15.22 21.44 -37.68
N MET A 399 -15.49 21.74 -36.40
CA MET A 399 -15.12 23.01 -35.73
C MET A 399 -13.71 22.89 -35.13
N LYS A 400 -12.69 22.79 -35.99
CA LYS A 400 -11.31 22.55 -35.60
C LYS A 400 -10.76 23.49 -34.50
N PRO A 401 -10.91 24.83 -34.59
CA PRO A 401 -10.38 25.73 -33.56
C PRO A 401 -10.92 25.43 -32.14
N ALA A 402 -12.22 25.15 -32.05
CA ALA A 402 -12.87 24.83 -30.76
C ALA A 402 -12.46 23.44 -30.27
N SER A 403 -12.30 22.46 -31.15
CA SER A 403 -11.77 21.14 -30.82
C SER A 403 -10.34 21.22 -30.29
N ASP A 404 -9.45 21.93 -30.99
CA ASP A 404 -8.05 22.10 -30.60
C ASP A 404 -7.95 22.83 -29.25
N TYR A 405 -8.77 23.88 -29.02
CA TYR A 405 -8.83 24.55 -27.72
C TYR A 405 -9.12 23.57 -26.60
N ASN A 406 -10.22 22.82 -26.69
CA ASN A 406 -10.63 21.89 -25.64
C ASN A 406 -9.63 20.75 -25.45
N ARG A 407 -9.04 20.23 -26.54
CA ARG A 407 -7.98 19.23 -26.46
C ARG A 407 -6.74 19.75 -25.74
N ASN A 408 -6.32 20.97 -26.04
CA ASN A 408 -5.12 21.55 -25.43
C ASN A 408 -5.35 21.83 -23.94
N VAL A 409 -6.52 22.36 -23.55
CA VAL A 409 -6.89 22.49 -22.13
C VAL A 409 -6.87 21.14 -21.43
N TYR A 410 -7.48 20.10 -22.02
CA TYR A 410 -7.45 18.74 -21.49
C TYR A 410 -6.00 18.24 -21.29
N LEU A 411 -5.14 18.42 -22.27
CA LEU A 411 -3.74 17.98 -22.19
C LEU A 411 -2.95 18.76 -21.15
N ASP A 412 -3.20 20.06 -21.00
CA ASP A 412 -2.52 20.88 -19.99
C ASP A 412 -2.96 20.52 -18.57
N ILE A 413 -4.25 20.24 -18.36
CA ILE A 413 -4.74 19.71 -17.06
C ILE A 413 -4.06 18.37 -16.77
N LEU A 414 -4.00 17.47 -17.75
CA LEU A 414 -3.32 16.19 -17.59
C LEU A 414 -1.82 16.36 -17.26
N ARG A 415 -1.14 17.30 -17.89
CA ARG A 415 0.27 17.59 -17.60
C ARG A 415 0.44 18.12 -16.17
N TYR A 416 -0.44 19.00 -15.74
CA TYR A 416 -0.41 19.57 -14.41
C TYR A 416 -0.71 18.55 -13.32
N THR A 417 -1.67 17.63 -13.56
CA THR A 417 -2.06 16.58 -12.63
C THR A 417 -1.27 15.29 -12.78
N ARG A 418 -0.58 15.11 -13.91
CA ARG A 418 0.40 14.03 -14.07
C ARG A 418 1.58 14.33 -13.19
N GLN A 419 1.40 13.94 -12.01
CA GLN A 419 2.54 13.70 -11.17
C GLN A 419 3.33 12.56 -11.79
N ASP A 420 4.62 12.70 -11.65
CA ASP A 420 5.57 11.83 -12.29
C ASP A 420 5.36 10.39 -11.80
N LYS A 421 4.56 9.61 -12.55
CA LYS A 421 4.27 8.21 -12.24
C LYS A 421 5.53 7.38 -12.06
N GLU A 422 6.60 7.78 -12.71
CA GLU A 422 7.90 7.15 -12.61
C GLU A 422 8.55 7.44 -11.26
N LEU A 423 8.44 8.69 -10.76
CA LEU A 423 8.88 9.06 -9.41
C LEU A 423 8.09 8.31 -8.33
N GLU A 424 6.78 8.21 -8.49
CA GLU A 424 5.91 7.47 -7.57
C GLU A 424 6.20 5.97 -7.55
N SER A 425 6.36 5.38 -8.73
CA SER A 425 6.74 3.97 -8.86
C SER A 425 8.12 3.71 -8.24
N ARG A 426 9.08 4.60 -8.45
CA ARG A 426 10.41 4.52 -7.81
C ARG A 426 10.34 4.70 -6.31
N TYR A 427 9.51 5.63 -5.83
CA TYR A 427 9.34 5.83 -4.39
C TYR A 427 8.78 4.58 -3.71
N LEU A 428 7.74 3.96 -4.29
CA LEU A 428 7.15 2.72 -3.77
C LEU A 428 8.15 1.55 -3.80
N SER A 429 8.92 1.42 -4.88
CA SER A 429 9.96 0.38 -4.95
C SER A 429 11.05 0.60 -3.91
N LEU A 430 11.49 1.85 -3.71
CA LEU A 430 12.48 2.21 -2.69
C LEU A 430 11.93 2.01 -1.27
N GLU A 431 10.66 2.29 -1.02
CA GLU A 431 10.02 2.01 0.28
C GLU A 431 9.98 0.51 0.55
N GLN A 432 9.65 -0.29 -0.45
CA GLN A 432 9.63 -1.75 -0.35
C GLN A 432 11.03 -2.34 -0.14
N GLU A 433 12.03 -1.85 -0.89
CA GLU A 433 13.44 -2.22 -0.70
C GLU A 433 13.96 -1.80 0.68
N SER A 434 13.61 -0.60 1.15
CA SER A 434 13.96 -0.10 2.49
C SER A 434 13.38 -0.98 3.59
N ARG A 435 12.13 -1.44 3.45
CA ARG A 435 11.52 -2.39 4.41
C ARG A 435 12.24 -3.73 4.42
N GLN A 436 12.59 -4.27 3.25
CA GLN A 436 13.36 -5.52 3.15
C GLN A 436 14.74 -5.37 3.77
N LEU A 437 15.44 -4.26 3.50
CA LEU A 437 16.75 -3.95 4.08
C LEU A 437 16.68 -3.81 5.61
N ASN A 438 15.64 -3.18 6.15
CA ASN A 438 15.46 -3.06 7.59
C ASN A 438 15.23 -4.41 8.27
N VAL A 439 14.50 -5.31 7.63
CA VAL A 439 14.32 -6.69 8.12
C VAL A 439 15.63 -7.46 8.09
N VAL A 440 16.39 -7.37 7.00
CA VAL A 440 17.72 -7.98 6.89
C VAL A 440 18.68 -7.41 7.94
N LEU A 441 18.71 -6.09 8.11
CA LEU A 441 19.52 -5.41 9.12
C LEU A 441 19.17 -5.86 10.55
N PHE A 442 17.88 -6.02 10.84
CA PHE A 442 17.41 -6.54 12.14
C PHE A 442 17.95 -7.95 12.40
N PHE A 443 17.88 -8.86 11.43
CA PHE A 443 18.44 -10.21 11.57
C PHE A 443 19.98 -10.22 11.69
N VAL A 444 20.67 -9.32 10.97
CA VAL A 444 22.12 -9.15 11.08
C VAL A 444 22.50 -8.65 12.48
N ILE A 445 21.77 -7.68 13.03
CA ILE A 445 21.99 -7.15 14.39
C ILE A 445 21.73 -8.24 15.44
N ILE A 446 20.66 -9.01 15.32
CA ILE A 446 20.36 -10.14 16.23
C ILE A 446 21.49 -11.18 16.13
N GLY A 447 21.93 -11.52 14.93
CA GLY A 447 23.04 -12.44 14.72
C GLY A 447 24.32 -11.96 15.42
N LEU A 448 24.62 -10.68 15.33
CA LEU A 448 25.79 -10.05 15.96
C LEU A 448 25.67 -10.03 17.52
N ILE A 449 24.48 -9.77 18.04
CA ILE A 449 24.20 -9.83 19.49
C ILE A 449 24.30 -11.25 20.02
N LEU A 450 23.78 -12.25 19.30
CA LEU A 450 23.89 -13.66 19.68
C LEU A 450 25.33 -14.13 19.68
N VAL A 451 26.13 -13.74 18.69
CA VAL A 451 27.56 -14.06 18.60
C VAL A 451 28.33 -13.41 19.79
N THR A 452 28.04 -12.14 20.08
CA THR A 452 28.67 -11.44 21.21
C THR A 452 28.22 -11.99 22.57
N ALA A 453 26.98 -12.35 22.74
CA ALA A 453 26.45 -12.97 23.95
C ALA A 453 27.03 -14.37 24.18
N MET A 454 27.16 -15.17 23.12
CA MET A 454 27.81 -16.48 23.16
C MET A 454 29.29 -16.36 23.53
N PHE A 455 29.99 -15.37 22.95
CA PHE A 455 31.38 -15.07 23.29
C PHE A 455 31.55 -14.65 24.77
N TRP A 456 30.62 -13.82 25.29
CA TRP A 456 30.65 -13.38 26.68
C TRP A 456 30.38 -14.52 27.68
N LEU A 457 29.43 -15.39 27.39
CA LEU A 457 29.13 -16.58 28.20
C LEU A 457 30.28 -17.59 28.22
N PHE A 458 30.93 -17.77 27.07
CA PHE A 458 32.12 -18.64 26.96
C PHE A 458 33.28 -18.11 27.80
N ASN A 459 33.54 -16.79 27.72
CA ASN A 459 34.63 -16.14 28.44
C ASN A 459 34.40 -16.15 29.98
N LYS A 460 33.15 -16.08 30.44
CA LYS A 460 32.79 -16.10 31.84
C LYS A 460 32.93 -17.49 32.46
N ARG A 461 32.64 -18.56 31.72
CA ARG A 461 32.83 -19.95 32.19
C ARG A 461 34.27 -20.44 32.11
N SER A 462 35.07 -19.86 31.19
CA SER A 462 36.44 -20.27 30.90
C SER A 462 37.49 -19.81 31.96
N LYS A 463 37.18 -18.80 32.79
CA LYS A 463 38.12 -18.26 33.76
C LYS A 463 38.53 -19.26 34.89
N VAL A 464 37.87 -20.37 35.00
CA VAL A 464 38.08 -21.33 36.14
C VAL A 464 38.77 -22.62 35.76
N ARG A 465 38.80 -23.03 34.48
CA ARG A 465 39.47 -24.29 34.09
C ARG A 465 40.17 -24.22 32.73
N ASN A 466 41.46 -24.31 32.73
CA ASN A 466 42.40 -24.65 31.63
C ASN A 466 42.81 -23.55 30.63
N ARG A 467 43.95 -22.93 30.88
CA ARG A 467 44.72 -22.12 29.90
C ARG A 467 44.96 -22.86 28.57
N ILE A 468 45.08 -24.19 28.62
CA ILE A 468 45.31 -25.02 27.42
C ILE A 468 44.02 -25.12 26.56
N HIS A 469 42.85 -25.23 27.16
CA HIS A 469 41.58 -25.24 26.44
C HIS A 469 41.24 -23.88 25.84
N ILE A 470 41.59 -22.80 26.52
CA ILE A 470 41.37 -21.42 26.00
C ILE A 470 42.25 -21.15 24.76
N ALA A 471 43.51 -21.63 24.76
CA ALA A 471 44.38 -21.48 23.60
C ALA A 471 43.85 -22.28 22.39
N ARG A 472 43.38 -23.52 22.62
CA ARG A 472 42.77 -24.35 21.56
C ARG A 472 41.45 -23.74 21.06
N LEU A 473 40.60 -23.19 21.96
CA LEU A 473 39.36 -22.52 21.58
C LEU A 473 39.61 -21.20 20.82
N ARG A 474 40.64 -20.42 21.22
CA ARG A 474 41.06 -19.25 20.46
C ARG A 474 41.52 -19.60 19.05
N GLN A 475 42.37 -20.62 18.93
CA GLN A 475 42.79 -21.08 17.61
C GLN A 475 41.62 -21.59 16.77
N THR A 476 40.66 -22.30 17.40
CA THR A 476 39.43 -22.76 16.72
C THR A 476 38.57 -21.57 16.24
N LEU A 477 38.48 -20.48 17.04
CA LEU A 477 37.73 -19.27 16.65
C LEU A 477 38.41 -18.53 15.49
N ASP A 478 39.78 -18.52 15.49
CA ASP A 478 40.54 -17.94 14.39
C ASP A 478 40.33 -18.74 13.08
N VAL A 479 40.22 -20.05 13.16
CA VAL A 479 39.82 -20.90 12.03
C VAL A 479 38.45 -20.54 11.52
N CYS A 480 37.44 -20.38 12.41
CA CYS A 480 36.07 -19.99 12.00
C CYS A 480 36.04 -18.60 11.36
N GLN A 481 36.80 -17.63 11.87
CA GLN A 481 36.90 -16.29 11.29
C GLN A 481 37.63 -16.33 9.93
N LYS A 482 38.67 -17.12 9.79
CA LYS A 482 39.35 -17.30 8.51
C LYS A 482 38.41 -17.92 7.47
N ILE A 483 37.59 -18.90 7.86
CA ILE A 483 36.57 -19.50 6.98
C ILE A 483 35.59 -18.42 6.48
N THR A 484 35.09 -17.57 7.40
CA THR A 484 34.14 -16.51 7.01
C THR A 484 34.78 -15.40 6.19
N ALA A 485 36.08 -15.14 6.38
CA ALA A 485 36.81 -14.10 5.65
C ALA A 485 37.44 -14.61 4.32
N SER A 486 37.53 -15.92 4.13
CA SER A 486 38.17 -16.51 2.97
C SER A 486 37.28 -16.64 1.74
N ILE A 487 35.96 -16.32 1.86
CA ILE A 487 35.06 -16.34 0.71
C ILE A 487 35.32 -15.09 -0.13
N PRO A 488 35.88 -15.18 -1.34
CA PRO A 488 36.09 -14.03 -2.21
C PRO A 488 34.75 -13.46 -2.67
N VAL A 489 34.64 -12.13 -2.78
CA VAL A 489 33.42 -11.44 -3.16
C VAL A 489 33.05 -11.62 -4.65
N ASP A 490 34.06 -11.99 -5.47
CA ASP A 490 33.92 -12.11 -6.92
C ASP A 490 34.04 -13.58 -7.41
N VAL A 491 33.59 -14.54 -6.61
CA VAL A 491 33.64 -15.97 -6.95
C VAL A 491 32.63 -16.29 -8.04
N THR A 492 33.11 -16.99 -9.05
CA THR A 492 32.30 -17.44 -10.20
C THR A 492 32.09 -18.95 -10.25
N ASP A 493 32.85 -19.72 -9.45
CA ASP A 493 32.81 -21.17 -9.45
C ASP A 493 32.89 -21.76 -8.02
N GLU A 494 32.16 -22.84 -7.78
CA GLU A 494 32.10 -23.55 -6.50
C GLU A 494 33.46 -24.10 -6.07
N SER A 495 34.31 -24.49 -7.03
CA SER A 495 35.66 -25.00 -6.80
C SER A 495 36.58 -23.96 -6.15
N GLU A 496 36.44 -22.68 -6.51
CA GLU A 496 37.22 -21.59 -5.92
C GLU A 496 36.89 -21.39 -4.43
N ILE A 497 35.62 -21.62 -4.04
CA ILE A 497 35.16 -21.51 -2.63
C ILE A 497 35.84 -22.63 -1.80
N VAL A 498 35.77 -23.87 -2.29
CA VAL A 498 36.37 -25.03 -1.60
C VAL A 498 37.85 -24.84 -1.42
N TYR A 499 38.55 -24.40 -2.47
CA TYR A 499 39.99 -24.13 -2.44
C TYR A 499 40.34 -23.05 -1.42
N ALA A 500 39.65 -21.89 -1.47
CA ALA A 500 39.87 -20.78 -0.56
C ALA A 500 39.66 -21.17 0.91
N ILE A 501 38.63 -21.94 1.22
CA ILE A 501 38.35 -22.43 2.58
C ILE A 501 39.47 -23.41 3.00
N SER A 502 39.80 -24.40 2.19
CA SER A 502 40.78 -25.42 2.50
C SER A 502 42.17 -24.82 2.76
N GLU A 503 42.65 -23.93 1.88
CA GLU A 503 43.92 -23.24 2.03
C GLU A 503 43.99 -22.38 3.28
N SER A 504 42.87 -21.66 3.60
CA SER A 504 42.82 -20.77 4.75
C SER A 504 42.89 -21.50 6.10
N ILE A 505 42.39 -22.75 6.18
CA ILE A 505 42.30 -23.50 7.45
C ILE A 505 43.39 -24.56 7.61
N GLN A 506 44.07 -24.98 6.55
CA GLN A 506 45.06 -26.04 6.57
C GLN A 506 46.11 -25.89 7.68
N PRO A 507 46.81 -24.73 7.88
CA PRO A 507 47.85 -24.57 8.91
C PRO A 507 47.31 -24.72 10.34
N ASP A 508 46.10 -24.19 10.58
CA ASP A 508 45.48 -24.22 11.91
C ASP A 508 44.99 -25.62 12.27
N MET A 509 44.49 -26.38 11.29
CA MET A 509 44.05 -27.77 11.47
C MET A 509 45.26 -28.69 11.68
N GLU A 510 46.41 -28.41 11.08
CA GLU A 510 47.65 -29.10 11.37
C GLU A 510 48.06 -28.87 12.83
N GLN A 511 47.99 -27.64 13.32
CA GLN A 511 48.40 -27.29 14.69
C GLN A 511 47.44 -27.85 15.76
N LEU A 512 46.12 -27.83 15.52
CA LEU A 512 45.09 -28.25 16.48
C LEU A 512 44.92 -29.75 16.55
N PHE A 513 44.95 -30.43 15.42
CA PHE A 513 44.56 -31.83 15.28
C PHE A 513 45.66 -32.69 14.68
N GLY A 514 46.81 -32.12 14.32
CA GLY A 514 47.86 -32.82 13.59
C GLY A 514 47.40 -33.23 12.20
N ALA A 515 46.55 -32.42 11.55
CA ALA A 515 46.05 -32.70 10.22
C ALA A 515 47.18 -32.64 9.18
N THR A 516 47.34 -33.70 8.38
CA THR A 516 48.27 -33.74 7.27
C THR A 516 47.63 -33.27 5.98
N GLU A 517 46.34 -33.49 5.83
CA GLU A 517 45.58 -33.13 4.64
C GLU A 517 44.11 -32.89 4.98
N ILE A 518 43.48 -31.91 4.28
CA ILE A 518 42.07 -31.60 4.38
C ILE A 518 41.46 -31.69 2.98
N ARG A 519 40.36 -32.45 2.87
CA ARG A 519 39.54 -32.48 1.64
C ARG A 519 38.11 -32.15 1.95
N ILE A 520 37.55 -31.21 1.21
CA ILE A 520 36.13 -30.81 1.29
C ILE A 520 35.45 -31.26 0.00
N GLY A 521 34.37 -32.03 0.12
CA GLY A 521 33.55 -32.45 -1.01
C GLY A 521 32.16 -31.80 -0.91
N ILE A 522 31.64 -31.29 -2.03
CA ILE A 522 30.29 -30.76 -2.17
C ILE A 522 29.38 -31.85 -2.72
N ARG A 523 28.12 -31.89 -2.25
CA ARG A 523 27.12 -32.81 -2.76
C ARG A 523 26.42 -32.18 -3.96
N ASN A 524 26.46 -32.84 -5.11
CA ASN A 524 25.69 -32.45 -6.28
C ASN A 524 24.20 -32.67 -6.03
N GLU A 525 23.36 -31.60 -6.18
CA GLU A 525 21.93 -31.66 -5.90
C GLU A 525 21.14 -32.57 -6.85
N GLU A 526 21.65 -32.80 -8.09
CA GLU A 526 20.94 -33.60 -9.09
C GLU A 526 21.28 -35.09 -9.00
N THR A 527 22.57 -35.43 -8.73
CA THR A 527 23.04 -36.83 -8.72
C THR A 527 23.12 -37.41 -7.32
N GLY A 528 23.25 -36.58 -6.28
CA GLY A 528 23.47 -36.98 -4.90
C GLY A 528 24.91 -37.40 -4.61
N ASP A 529 25.79 -37.39 -5.61
CA ASP A 529 27.20 -37.76 -5.50
C ASP A 529 28.02 -36.65 -4.85
N ILE A 530 29.17 -36.99 -4.26
CA ILE A 530 30.08 -36.06 -3.62
C ILE A 530 31.26 -35.82 -4.52
N GLU A 531 31.37 -34.63 -5.05
CA GLU A 531 32.47 -34.20 -5.90
C GLU A 531 33.57 -33.59 -5.03
N PHE A 532 34.78 -34.14 -5.14
CA PHE A 532 36.01 -33.60 -4.53
C PHE A 532 36.80 -32.86 -5.60
N ASN A 533 37.28 -31.67 -5.29
CA ASN A 533 38.20 -30.93 -6.14
C ASN A 533 39.57 -31.65 -6.13
N GLU A 534 39.74 -32.62 -7.00
CA GLU A 534 41.02 -33.17 -7.37
C GLU A 534 41.38 -32.65 -8.76
N GLU A 535 42.50 -31.94 -8.88
CA GLU A 535 43.22 -31.92 -10.14
C GLU A 535 43.65 -33.36 -10.40
N CYS A 536 42.99 -34.01 -11.36
CA CYS A 536 43.32 -35.34 -11.82
C CYS A 536 44.70 -35.36 -12.42
N GLU A 537 45.68 -35.84 -11.70
CA GLU A 537 46.78 -36.60 -12.34
C GLU A 537 46.31 -38.04 -12.49
N SER A 538 45.86 -38.35 -13.71
CA SER A 538 45.70 -39.71 -14.19
C SER A 538 47.07 -40.34 -14.35
N GLU A 539 47.47 -41.20 -13.44
CA GLU A 539 48.49 -42.18 -13.75
C GLU A 539 48.10 -43.55 -13.20
N GLN A 540 47.70 -44.41 -14.14
CA GLN A 540 47.90 -45.86 -14.05
C GLN A 540 49.39 -46.15 -14.01
N THR A 541 49.90 -46.51 -12.85
CA THR A 541 51.08 -47.36 -12.80
C THR A 541 51.07 -48.19 -11.50
N ASP A 542 50.92 -49.50 -11.69
CA ASP A 542 51.23 -50.53 -10.72
C ASP A 542 52.72 -50.44 -10.32
N GLU A 543 53.00 -49.87 -9.16
CA GLU A 543 54.19 -50.22 -8.35
C GLU A 543 53.97 -49.75 -6.91
N PRO A 544 54.30 -50.58 -5.89
CA PRO A 544 54.07 -50.20 -4.49
C PRO A 544 55.11 -49.16 -4.07
N LYS A 545 54.78 -47.89 -4.09
CA LYS A 545 55.54 -46.83 -3.42
C LYS A 545 55.39 -46.98 -1.91
N SER A 546 56.53 -46.96 -1.25
CA SER A 546 56.85 -47.00 0.16
C SER A 546 55.81 -46.39 1.05
N ILE A 547 55.45 -47.07 2.15
CA ILE A 547 54.69 -46.68 3.30
C ILE A 547 55.26 -45.36 3.89
N GLY A 548 54.86 -44.22 3.35
CA GLY A 548 55.02 -42.91 3.95
C GLY A 548 53.70 -42.54 4.50
N GLU A 549 53.55 -42.54 5.84
CA GLU A 549 52.57 -41.96 6.72
C GLU A 549 51.17 -41.70 6.08
N VAL A 550 50.36 -42.72 5.93
CA VAL A 550 48.95 -42.61 5.64
C VAL A 550 48.29 -42.09 6.93
N GLY A 551 47.90 -40.84 6.98
CA GLY A 551 47.16 -40.26 8.10
C GLY A 551 45.86 -41.03 8.35
N ILE A 552 45.41 -41.12 9.59
CA ILE A 552 44.14 -41.74 9.97
C ILE A 552 43.02 -40.80 9.47
N GLY A 553 42.29 -41.23 8.45
CA GLY A 553 41.18 -40.44 7.88
C GLY A 553 39.95 -40.44 8.79
N SER A 554 39.45 -39.26 9.13
CA SER A 554 38.18 -39.06 9.79
C SER A 554 37.25 -38.27 8.85
N VAL A 555 35.99 -38.71 8.71
CA VAL A 555 35.01 -38.10 7.83
C VAL A 555 33.93 -37.41 8.65
N PHE A 556 33.61 -36.18 8.29
CA PHE A 556 32.58 -35.35 8.94
C PHE A 556 31.63 -34.81 7.88
N ASN A 557 30.33 -34.99 8.10
CA ASN A 557 29.32 -34.41 7.22
C ASN A 557 29.17 -32.88 7.50
N LEU A 558 28.95 -32.11 6.44
CA LEU A 558 28.76 -30.68 6.48
C LEU A 558 27.28 -30.37 6.42
N TYR A 559 26.70 -29.89 7.53
CA TYR A 559 25.31 -29.51 7.64
C TYR A 559 25.17 -27.99 7.87
N VAL A 560 24.32 -27.36 7.09
CA VAL A 560 23.87 -26.01 7.40
C VAL A 560 22.79 -26.12 8.46
N PRO A 561 22.77 -25.24 9.48
CA PRO A 561 21.85 -25.35 10.62
C PRO A 561 20.37 -25.49 10.26
N ASP A 562 19.94 -24.94 9.13
CA ASP A 562 18.54 -24.93 8.68
C ASP A 562 18.21 -25.98 7.59
N LYS A 563 19.18 -26.81 7.17
CA LYS A 563 18.96 -27.85 6.16
C LYS A 563 19.08 -29.25 6.79
N THR A 564 18.17 -30.15 6.43
CA THR A 564 18.13 -31.53 6.92
C THR A 564 19.14 -32.43 6.23
N GLU A 565 19.59 -32.06 5.03
CA GLU A 565 20.55 -32.79 4.25
C GLU A 565 21.93 -32.15 4.32
N SER A 566 23.00 -32.98 4.29
CA SER A 566 24.38 -32.48 4.27
C SER A 566 24.68 -31.88 2.90
N ILE A 567 25.23 -30.68 2.87
CA ILE A 567 25.69 -30.03 1.62
C ILE A 567 27.04 -30.58 1.11
N GLY A 568 27.72 -31.37 1.93
CA GLY A 568 29.00 -31.93 1.57
C GLY A 568 29.64 -32.72 2.70
N ILE A 569 30.91 -33.09 2.55
CA ILE A 569 31.70 -33.76 3.56
C ILE A 569 33.08 -33.13 3.71
N LEU A 570 33.59 -33.16 4.95
CA LEU A 570 34.99 -32.86 5.28
C LEU A 570 35.73 -34.15 5.58
N LYS A 571 36.78 -34.46 4.84
CA LYS A 571 37.75 -35.53 5.15
C LYS A 571 39.00 -34.93 5.76
N LEU A 572 39.31 -35.34 6.98
CA LEU A 572 40.48 -34.90 7.72
C LEU A 572 41.44 -36.06 7.92
N PHE A 573 42.63 -35.96 7.38
CA PHE A 573 43.70 -36.93 7.59
C PHE A 573 44.64 -36.42 8.68
N THR A 574 44.78 -37.20 9.78
CA THR A 574 45.53 -36.78 10.98
C THR A 574 46.62 -37.79 11.33
N ARG A 575 47.72 -37.32 11.96
CA ARG A 575 48.83 -38.16 12.40
C ARG A 575 48.44 -39.14 13.54
N HIS A 576 47.35 -38.84 14.27
CA HIS A 576 46.82 -39.67 15.36
C HIS A 576 45.29 -39.72 15.30
N ARG A 577 44.71 -40.75 15.92
CA ARG A 577 43.26 -40.87 16.00
C ARG A 577 42.69 -39.73 16.87
N LEU A 578 41.79 -38.97 16.33
CA LEU A 578 41.11 -37.88 17.07
C LEU A 578 40.42 -38.41 18.31
N ASN A 579 40.72 -37.83 19.45
CA ASN A 579 40.00 -38.09 20.72
C ASN A 579 38.59 -37.45 20.70
N LYS A 580 37.75 -37.76 21.71
CA LYS A 580 36.39 -37.24 21.77
C LYS A 580 36.31 -35.71 21.80
N ASP A 581 37.25 -35.05 22.48
CA ASP A 581 37.30 -33.59 22.58
C ASP A 581 37.77 -32.97 21.27
N GLU A 582 38.74 -33.57 20.58
CA GLU A 582 39.20 -33.16 19.25
C GLU A 582 38.11 -33.36 18.20
N GLN A 583 37.41 -34.51 18.23
CA GLN A 583 36.25 -34.74 17.36
C GLN A 583 35.14 -33.71 17.63
N ALA A 584 34.92 -33.30 18.89
CA ALA A 584 33.99 -32.28 19.26
C ALA A 584 34.39 -30.89 18.71
N LEU A 585 35.69 -30.57 18.74
CA LEU A 585 36.22 -29.32 18.17
C LEU A 585 36.07 -29.28 16.65
N VAL A 586 36.37 -30.40 15.94
CA VAL A 586 36.12 -30.49 14.49
C VAL A 586 34.64 -30.30 14.17
N LYS A 587 33.73 -30.89 14.97
CA LYS A 587 32.29 -30.71 14.84
C LYS A 587 31.84 -29.29 15.06
N VAL A 588 32.59 -28.45 15.78
CA VAL A 588 32.31 -27.01 15.92
C VAL A 588 32.74 -26.25 14.66
N ILE A 589 33.77 -26.68 13.98
CA ILE A 589 34.27 -26.04 12.75
C ILE A 589 33.40 -26.39 11.52
N THR A 590 32.91 -27.65 11.44
CA THR A 590 32.15 -28.13 10.28
C THR A 590 30.91 -27.31 9.91
N PRO A 591 30.07 -26.76 10.85
CA PRO A 591 28.95 -25.89 10.47
C PRO A 591 29.40 -24.57 9.86
N TYR A 592 30.55 -24.04 10.25
CA TYR A 592 31.07 -22.79 9.66
C TYR A 592 31.58 -23.03 8.23
N ILE A 593 32.21 -24.19 7.99
CA ILE A 593 32.56 -24.58 6.63
C ILE A 593 31.29 -24.76 5.79
N ALA A 594 30.28 -25.45 6.34
CA ALA A 594 29.00 -25.63 5.67
C ALA A 594 28.31 -24.27 5.37
N TRP A 595 28.25 -23.40 6.38
CA TRP A 595 27.65 -22.07 6.22
C TRP A 595 28.46 -21.22 5.23
N ALA A 596 29.76 -21.29 5.23
CA ALA A 596 30.61 -20.59 4.28
C ALA A 596 30.38 -21.08 2.84
N LEU A 597 30.26 -22.40 2.63
CA LEU A 597 29.89 -22.97 1.35
C LEU A 597 28.51 -22.54 0.89
N ASP A 598 27.49 -22.62 1.75
CA ASP A 598 26.10 -22.24 1.45
C ASP A 598 25.97 -20.74 1.12
N ASN A 599 26.68 -19.89 1.88
CA ASN A 599 26.75 -18.47 1.58
C ASN A 599 27.48 -18.17 0.27
N GLY A 600 28.59 -18.85 0.02
CA GLY A 600 29.33 -18.71 -1.24
C GLY A 600 28.46 -19.07 -2.45
N MET A 601 27.73 -20.18 -2.40
CA MET A 601 26.75 -20.57 -3.43
C MET A 601 25.63 -19.56 -3.57
N THR A 602 25.14 -19.01 -2.45
CA THR A 602 24.13 -17.95 -2.44
C THR A 602 24.67 -16.66 -3.08
N PHE A 603 25.94 -16.30 -2.84
CA PHE A 603 26.57 -15.13 -3.49
C PHE A 603 26.70 -15.30 -5.00
N ILE A 604 27.01 -16.50 -5.49
CA ILE A 604 27.03 -16.80 -6.93
C ILE A 604 25.64 -16.60 -7.54
N SER A 605 24.60 -17.15 -6.90
CA SER A 605 23.24 -17.04 -7.40
C SER A 605 22.71 -15.59 -7.40
N LEU A 606 23.01 -14.81 -6.36
CA LEU A 606 22.67 -13.39 -6.27
C LEU A 606 23.46 -12.53 -7.26
N GLY A 607 24.71 -12.90 -7.53
CA GLY A 607 25.55 -12.29 -8.58
C GLY A 607 24.93 -12.46 -9.96
N ASP A 608 24.41 -13.63 -10.25
CA ASP A 608 23.73 -13.94 -11.50
C ASP A 608 22.38 -13.20 -11.65
N GLU A 609 21.60 -13.09 -10.57
CA GLU A 609 20.37 -12.28 -10.56
C GLU A 609 20.67 -10.79 -10.74
N ARG A 610 21.69 -10.28 -10.06
CA ARG A 610 22.14 -8.89 -10.22
C ARG A 610 22.56 -8.60 -11.66
N ASN A 611 23.35 -9.50 -12.26
CA ASN A 611 23.80 -9.38 -13.65
C ASN A 611 22.62 -9.42 -14.64
N LYS A 612 21.58 -10.22 -14.36
CA LYS A 612 20.32 -10.24 -15.13
C LYS A 612 19.55 -8.91 -15.01
N LEU A 613 19.45 -8.37 -13.81
CA LEU A 613 18.79 -7.09 -13.56
C LEU A 613 19.55 -5.91 -14.17
N GLU A 614 20.89 -5.91 -14.10
CA GLU A 614 21.72 -4.89 -14.78
C GLU A 614 21.60 -4.96 -16.30
N LYS A 615 21.54 -6.14 -16.88
CA LYS A 615 21.24 -6.30 -18.31
C LYS A 615 19.86 -5.78 -18.67
N GLN A 616 18.85 -6.05 -17.87
CA GLN A 616 17.50 -5.51 -18.07
C GLN A 616 17.46 -3.98 -17.96
N ARG A 617 18.14 -3.40 -16.96
CA ARG A 617 18.25 -1.95 -16.80
C ARG A 617 18.92 -1.29 -18.00
N ASN A 618 20.03 -1.84 -18.48
CA ASN A 618 20.77 -1.31 -19.64
C ASN A 618 19.96 -1.38 -20.94
N VAL A 619 19.10 -2.41 -21.09
CA VAL A 619 18.15 -2.50 -22.19
C VAL A 619 17.06 -1.43 -22.09
N TYR A 620 16.57 -1.13 -20.87
CA TYR A 620 15.59 -0.04 -20.65
C TYR A 620 16.21 1.35 -20.90
N GLU A 621 17.45 1.59 -20.46
CA GLU A 621 18.16 2.86 -20.67
C GLU A 621 18.47 3.09 -22.16
N GLN A 622 18.74 2.04 -22.94
CA GLN A 622 18.92 2.12 -24.41
C GLN A 622 17.61 2.37 -25.18
N HIS A 623 16.44 2.13 -24.57
CA HIS A 623 15.14 2.42 -25.21
C HIS A 623 14.61 3.83 -24.89
N ILE A 624 15.25 4.56 -23.98
CA ILE A 624 14.86 5.90 -23.53
C ILE A 624 15.83 6.99 -24.08
N ALA A 625 17.02 6.58 -24.57
CA ALA A 625 17.95 7.45 -25.29
C ALA A 625 17.67 7.40 -26.80
#